data_d6ee5655fac49394e3d206983e27c0a5
#
_entry.id   d6ee5655fac49394e3d206983e27c0a5
#
_cell.length_a   1.000
_cell.length_b   1.000
_cell.length_c   1.000
_cell.angle_alpha   90.00
_cell.angle_beta   90.00
_cell.angle_gamma   90.00
#
_symmetry.space_group_name_H-M   'P 1'
#
loop_
_entity.id
_entity.type
_entity.pdbx_description
1 polymer ?
#
loop_
_entity_poly.entity_id
_entity_poly.type
_entity_poly.pdbx_seq_one_letter_code
_entity_poly.pdbx_strand_id
1 'polypeptide(L)'
;MKRPTDRKREVFIDPNKLSAEGTAALKGVTQSPDGRYTAYTVSRNGSDWVEIFVMDTKSRKLLKDHIEWAKFTDGVWHGNDGFFYSAYERPGQGKEFSNANTNHRIYYHRLGTPQASDKLIYEDPANPLHFHTAQVPDRNSELLFVTESGEGLGNALKMARLDKEPLEFVTLDPKQDYETMVVDAVGDKIYLLTNYGARRNRLMTADANN
;
A
#
# COMPACT_ATOMS: atom_id res chain seq x y z
N MET A 1 12.18 15.12 32.81
CA MET A 1 11.68 14.41 31.59
C MET A 1 11.36 12.98 32.00
N LYS A 2 10.08 12.52 31.90
CA LYS A 2 9.70 11.14 32.24
C LYS A 2 10.33 10.17 31.24
N ARG A 3 10.85 9.04 31.69
CA ARG A 3 11.38 8.01 30.80
C ARG A 3 10.24 7.40 29.95
N PRO A 4 10.51 6.90 28.72
CA PRO A 4 9.48 6.26 27.90
C PRO A 4 8.75 5.11 28.62
N THR A 5 9.41 4.44 29.57
CA THR A 5 8.88 3.37 30.40
C THR A 5 7.85 3.82 31.44
N ASP A 6 7.79 5.13 31.74
CA ASP A 6 6.87 5.69 32.73
C ASP A 6 5.49 6.06 32.13
N ARG A 7 5.33 5.88 30.80
CA ARG A 7 4.05 6.15 30.13
C ARG A 7 3.14 4.95 30.22
N LYS A 8 1.89 5.17 30.63
CA LYS A 8 0.85 4.16 30.58
C LYS A 8 0.68 3.68 29.14
N ARG A 9 0.75 2.38 28.91
CA ARG A 9 0.49 1.74 27.63
C ARG A 9 -0.98 1.34 27.60
N GLU A 10 -1.61 1.55 26.46
CA GLU A 10 -3.00 1.16 26.22
C GLU A 10 -3.08 0.36 24.92
N VAL A 11 -3.96 -0.63 24.90
CA VAL A 11 -4.28 -1.35 23.67
C VAL A 11 -5.08 -0.42 22.77
N PHE A 12 -4.56 -0.19 21.56
CA PHE A 12 -5.21 0.67 20.55
C PHE A 12 -6.14 -0.13 19.66
N ILE A 13 -5.66 -1.22 19.06
CA ILE A 13 -6.44 -2.21 18.30
C ILE A 13 -6.15 -3.58 18.90
N ASP A 14 -7.18 -4.34 19.21
CA ASP A 14 -7.08 -5.70 19.72
C ASP A 14 -7.66 -6.68 18.71
N PRO A 15 -6.84 -7.43 17.95
CA PRO A 15 -7.34 -8.36 16.96
C PRO A 15 -8.21 -9.48 17.57
N ASN A 16 -8.06 -9.79 18.85
CA ASN A 16 -8.92 -10.78 19.53
C ASN A 16 -10.39 -10.32 19.62
N LYS A 17 -10.65 -9.02 19.43
CA LYS A 17 -12.00 -8.46 19.41
C LYS A 17 -12.59 -8.34 18.01
N LEU A 18 -11.79 -8.64 16.96
CA LEU A 18 -12.21 -8.52 15.57
C LEU A 18 -12.92 -9.77 15.04
N SER A 19 -12.82 -10.89 15.75
CA SER A 19 -13.60 -12.11 15.46
C SER A 19 -13.91 -12.84 16.74
N ALA A 20 -15.11 -13.41 16.84
CA ALA A 20 -15.52 -14.22 18.01
C ALA A 20 -14.72 -15.52 18.12
N GLU A 21 -14.24 -16.04 17.01
CA GLU A 21 -13.51 -17.31 16.89
C GLU A 21 -11.99 -17.15 16.99
N GLY A 22 -11.47 -15.90 17.17
CA GLY A 22 -10.04 -15.64 17.24
C GLY A 22 -9.27 -15.86 15.94
N THR A 23 -9.96 -15.88 14.80
CA THR A 23 -9.37 -16.18 13.48
C THR A 23 -8.91 -14.93 12.72
N ALA A 24 -9.15 -13.74 13.27
CA ALA A 24 -8.70 -12.47 12.68
C ALA A 24 -7.27 -12.13 13.09
N ALA A 25 -6.46 -11.72 12.13
CA ALA A 25 -5.10 -11.25 12.35
C ALA A 25 -4.92 -9.83 11.82
N LEU A 26 -4.38 -8.95 12.67
CA LEU A 26 -3.96 -7.61 12.27
C LEU A 26 -2.68 -7.74 11.44
N LYS A 27 -2.70 -7.24 10.20
CA LYS A 27 -1.56 -7.33 9.26
C LYS A 27 -0.77 -6.04 9.18
N GLY A 28 -1.46 -4.90 9.11
CA GLY A 28 -0.85 -3.60 9.00
C GLY A 28 -1.66 -2.50 9.67
N VAL A 29 -1.01 -1.40 9.97
CA VAL A 29 -1.61 -0.19 10.51
C VAL A 29 -0.88 1.01 9.92
N THR A 30 -1.62 1.91 9.31
CA THR A 30 -1.09 3.16 8.75
C THR A 30 -1.93 4.34 9.21
N GLN A 31 -1.34 5.52 9.27
CA GLN A 31 -2.03 6.73 9.70
C GLN A 31 -2.00 7.80 8.60
N SER A 32 -3.09 8.58 8.51
CA SER A 32 -3.08 9.77 7.68
C SER A 32 -1.97 10.73 8.14
N PRO A 33 -1.41 11.58 7.25
CA PRO A 33 -0.31 12.48 7.58
C PRO A 33 -0.57 13.39 8.79
N ASP A 34 -1.82 13.81 9.01
CA ASP A 34 -2.24 14.59 10.18
C ASP A 34 -2.52 13.74 11.43
N GLY A 35 -2.46 12.41 11.32
CA GLY A 35 -2.75 11.46 12.39
C GLY A 35 -4.23 11.36 12.78
N ARG A 36 -5.14 12.00 12.04
CA ARG A 36 -6.57 12.00 12.33
C ARG A 36 -7.21 10.64 12.09
N TYR A 37 -6.79 9.95 11.03
CA TYR A 37 -7.34 8.66 10.65
C TYR A 37 -6.29 7.57 10.74
N THR A 38 -6.75 6.39 11.15
CA THR A 38 -5.94 5.16 11.15
C THR A 38 -6.63 4.16 10.24
N ALA A 39 -5.93 3.73 9.18
CA ALA A 39 -6.30 2.56 8.40
C ALA A 39 -5.61 1.34 8.98
N TYR A 40 -6.31 0.21 9.06
CA TYR A 40 -5.72 -1.05 9.50
C TYR A 40 -6.24 -2.22 8.68
N THR A 41 -5.36 -3.15 8.46
CA THR A 41 -5.56 -4.28 7.56
C THR A 41 -5.75 -5.57 8.37
N VAL A 42 -6.80 -6.31 8.06
CA VAL A 42 -7.18 -7.54 8.76
C VAL A 42 -7.26 -8.69 7.77
N SER A 43 -6.60 -9.80 8.07
CA SER A 43 -6.86 -11.08 7.41
C SER A 43 -7.74 -11.96 8.29
N ARG A 44 -8.53 -12.86 7.66
CA ARG A 44 -9.39 -13.80 8.36
C ARG A 44 -9.04 -15.23 7.97
N ASN A 45 -9.16 -16.16 8.93
CA ASN A 45 -8.98 -17.60 8.70
C ASN A 45 -7.65 -17.99 8.05
N GLY A 46 -6.58 -17.23 8.32
CA GLY A 46 -5.27 -17.47 7.70
C GLY A 46 -5.18 -17.15 6.20
N SER A 47 -6.18 -16.47 5.65
CA SER A 47 -6.20 -16.07 4.24
C SER A 47 -5.14 -15.00 3.95
N ASP A 48 -4.65 -14.98 2.71
CA ASP A 48 -3.86 -13.86 2.17
C ASP A 48 -4.73 -12.68 1.75
N TRP A 49 -6.03 -12.87 1.62
CA TRP A 49 -6.99 -11.79 1.41
C TRP A 49 -7.10 -10.95 2.66
N VAL A 50 -7.15 -9.65 2.49
CA VAL A 50 -7.26 -8.69 3.57
C VAL A 50 -8.40 -7.72 3.35
N GLU A 51 -8.92 -7.24 4.45
CA GLU A 51 -9.87 -6.15 4.51
C GLU A 51 -9.17 -4.93 5.11
N ILE A 52 -9.45 -3.73 4.60
CA ILE A 52 -8.95 -2.48 5.17
C ILE A 52 -10.10 -1.74 5.81
N PHE A 53 -9.94 -1.40 7.08
CA PHE A 53 -10.87 -0.59 7.86
C PHE A 53 -10.24 0.74 8.20
N VAL A 54 -11.07 1.77 8.32
CA VAL A 54 -10.62 3.11 8.73
C VAL A 54 -11.34 3.52 10.00
N MET A 55 -10.59 4.13 10.93
CA MET A 55 -11.15 4.71 12.15
C MET A 55 -10.63 6.13 12.38
N ASP A 56 -11.42 6.93 13.08
CA ASP A 56 -10.94 8.16 13.70
C ASP A 56 -10.00 7.79 14.86
N THR A 57 -8.76 8.22 14.76
CA THR A 57 -7.68 7.82 15.68
C THR A 57 -7.97 8.21 17.13
N LYS A 58 -8.54 9.38 17.35
CA LYS A 58 -8.79 9.92 18.69
C LYS A 58 -9.97 9.25 19.38
N SER A 59 -11.08 9.15 18.68
CA SER A 59 -12.32 8.57 19.22
C SER A 59 -12.37 7.05 19.12
N ARG A 60 -11.53 6.44 18.29
CA ARG A 60 -11.50 5.00 17.95
C ARG A 60 -12.81 4.51 17.31
N LYS A 61 -13.60 5.41 16.74
CA LYS A 61 -14.83 5.08 16.03
C LYS A 61 -14.51 4.69 14.61
N LEU A 62 -15.01 3.53 14.17
CA LEU A 62 -14.94 3.11 12.78
C LEU A 62 -15.71 4.08 11.89
N LEU A 63 -15.10 4.41 10.76
CA LEU A 63 -15.75 5.04 9.64
C LEU A 63 -16.57 3.99 8.87
N LYS A 64 -17.28 4.42 7.83
CA LYS A 64 -17.98 3.51 6.93
C LYS A 64 -17.08 2.93 5.85
N ASP A 65 -15.87 3.45 5.75
CA ASP A 65 -14.88 3.07 4.78
C ASP A 65 -14.37 1.67 5.09
N HIS A 66 -14.65 0.75 4.17
CA HIS A 66 -14.31 -0.65 4.28
C HIS A 66 -13.95 -1.18 2.90
N ILE A 67 -12.72 -1.64 2.75
CA ILE A 67 -12.21 -2.23 1.52
C ILE A 67 -12.15 -3.74 1.70
N GLU A 68 -12.77 -4.45 0.79
CA GLU A 68 -12.74 -5.91 0.70
C GLU A 68 -11.84 -6.36 -0.46
N TRP A 69 -11.40 -7.61 -0.43
CA TRP A 69 -10.65 -8.28 -1.52
C TRP A 69 -9.33 -7.60 -1.88
N ALA A 70 -8.73 -6.90 -0.93
CA ALA A 70 -7.37 -6.40 -1.05
C ALA A 70 -6.36 -7.53 -0.81
N LYS A 71 -5.17 -7.41 -1.40
CA LYS A 71 -4.09 -8.38 -1.25
C LYS A 71 -2.74 -7.72 -1.49
N PHE A 72 -1.71 -8.12 -0.71
CA PHE A 72 -0.35 -7.58 -0.77
C PHE A 72 -0.28 -6.06 -0.60
N THR A 73 -1.09 -5.52 0.30
CA THR A 73 -1.24 -4.08 0.48
C THR A 73 -1.61 -3.72 1.90
N ASP A 74 -1.26 -2.49 2.27
CA ASP A 74 -1.86 -1.70 3.34
C ASP A 74 -2.48 -0.44 2.71
N GLY A 75 -3.15 0.39 3.51
CA GLY A 75 -3.58 1.71 3.05
C GLY A 75 -2.38 2.66 2.94
N VAL A 76 -2.03 3.08 1.73
CA VAL A 76 -0.95 4.03 1.47
C VAL A 76 -1.54 5.42 1.31
N TRP A 77 -1.45 6.22 2.35
CA TRP A 77 -2.09 7.53 2.41
C TRP A 77 -1.54 8.52 1.38
N HIS A 78 -2.46 9.28 0.78
CA HIS A 78 -2.15 10.47 0.00
C HIS A 78 -3.00 11.62 0.52
N GLY A 79 -2.36 12.60 1.17
CA GLY A 79 -3.05 13.58 1.96
C GLY A 79 -3.86 12.95 3.11
N ASN A 80 -4.92 13.63 3.55
CA ASN A 80 -5.77 13.14 4.65
C ASN A 80 -7.12 12.62 4.17
N ASP A 81 -7.36 12.63 2.85
CA ASP A 81 -8.67 12.40 2.25
C ASP A 81 -8.83 11.00 1.65
N GLY A 82 -7.74 10.24 1.55
CA GLY A 82 -7.79 8.91 0.96
C GLY A 82 -6.44 8.21 0.91
N PHE A 83 -6.45 7.01 0.36
CA PHE A 83 -5.28 6.16 0.28
C PHE A 83 -5.31 5.26 -0.96
N PHE A 84 -4.13 4.88 -1.40
CA PHE A 84 -3.96 3.82 -2.41
C PHE A 84 -3.99 2.45 -1.73
N TYR A 85 -4.49 1.47 -2.46
CA TYR A 85 -4.46 0.06 -2.07
C TYR A 85 -4.41 -0.82 -3.31
N SER A 86 -3.93 -2.04 -3.13
CA SER A 86 -3.84 -3.02 -4.21
C SER A 86 -4.86 -4.14 -4.02
N ALA A 87 -5.48 -4.56 -5.12
CA ALA A 87 -6.50 -5.59 -5.11
C ALA A 87 -6.52 -6.37 -6.42
N TYR A 88 -7.09 -7.57 -6.35
CA TYR A 88 -7.56 -8.32 -7.51
C TYR A 88 -9.06 -8.09 -7.73
N GLU A 89 -9.58 -8.53 -8.85
CA GLU A 89 -11.04 -8.63 -9.02
C GLU A 89 -11.63 -9.54 -7.95
N ARG A 90 -12.81 -9.15 -7.45
CA ARG A 90 -13.53 -9.97 -6.47
C ARG A 90 -13.73 -11.37 -7.03
N PRO A 91 -13.28 -12.43 -6.35
CA PRO A 91 -13.49 -13.79 -6.82
C PRO A 91 -14.99 -14.12 -6.88
N GLY A 92 -15.38 -14.96 -7.82
CA GLY A 92 -16.74 -15.49 -7.84
C GLY A 92 -17.03 -16.30 -6.58
N GLN A 93 -18.28 -16.32 -6.13
CA GLN A 93 -18.70 -17.01 -4.92
C GLN A 93 -18.24 -18.47 -4.90
N GLY A 94 -17.52 -18.87 -3.84
CA GLY A 94 -16.97 -20.21 -3.66
C GLY A 94 -15.68 -20.47 -4.45
N LYS A 95 -15.09 -19.44 -5.09
CA LYS A 95 -13.85 -19.54 -5.86
C LYS A 95 -12.69 -18.77 -5.24
N GLU A 96 -12.84 -18.30 -4.00
CA GLU A 96 -11.91 -17.42 -3.30
C GLU A 96 -10.50 -18.04 -3.15
N PHE A 97 -10.40 -19.37 -3.17
CA PHE A 97 -9.15 -20.12 -3.03
C PHE A 97 -8.79 -20.98 -4.26
N SER A 98 -9.60 -20.97 -5.31
CA SER A 98 -9.44 -21.88 -6.45
C SER A 98 -9.01 -21.22 -7.75
N ASN A 99 -9.17 -19.91 -7.89
CA ASN A 99 -8.75 -19.19 -9.09
C ASN A 99 -7.33 -18.66 -8.96
N ALA A 100 -6.57 -18.70 -10.06
CA ALA A 100 -5.34 -17.95 -10.17
C ALA A 100 -5.65 -16.46 -9.99
N ASN A 101 -4.91 -15.79 -9.11
CA ASN A 101 -4.99 -14.34 -8.97
C ASN A 101 -4.30 -13.72 -10.18
N THR A 102 -5.05 -13.02 -11.01
CA THR A 102 -4.54 -12.33 -12.20
C THR A 102 -5.01 -10.89 -12.24
N ASN A 103 -4.24 -10.04 -12.92
CA ASN A 103 -4.53 -8.62 -13.09
C ASN A 103 -4.62 -7.88 -11.75
N HIS A 104 -3.54 -7.94 -10.99
CA HIS A 104 -3.39 -7.14 -9.77
C HIS A 104 -3.40 -5.65 -10.13
N ARG A 105 -4.17 -4.84 -9.40
CA ARG A 105 -4.42 -3.43 -9.72
C ARG A 105 -4.20 -2.57 -8.50
N ILE A 106 -3.87 -1.30 -8.72
CA ILE A 106 -3.82 -0.27 -7.67
C ILE A 106 -5.03 0.64 -7.85
N TYR A 107 -5.75 0.86 -6.78
CA TYR A 107 -6.90 1.76 -6.68
C TYR A 107 -6.62 2.90 -5.72
N TYR A 108 -7.35 4.00 -5.87
CA TYR A 108 -7.40 5.07 -4.89
C TYR A 108 -8.79 5.13 -4.27
N HIS A 109 -8.85 4.97 -2.96
CA HIS A 109 -10.06 5.12 -2.16
C HIS A 109 -10.12 6.51 -1.55
N ARG A 110 -11.21 7.22 -1.79
CA ARG A 110 -11.50 8.49 -1.14
C ARG A 110 -12.37 8.24 0.08
N LEU A 111 -11.99 8.76 1.23
CA LEU A 111 -12.78 8.60 2.46
C LEU A 111 -14.21 9.10 2.30
N GLY A 112 -15.15 8.32 2.85
CA GLY A 112 -16.59 8.60 2.80
C GLY A 112 -17.26 8.18 1.50
N THR A 113 -16.56 7.54 0.57
CA THR A 113 -17.15 7.00 -0.66
C THR A 113 -17.23 5.46 -0.63
N PRO A 114 -18.14 4.82 -1.38
CA PRO A 114 -18.17 3.37 -1.46
C PRO A 114 -17.00 2.84 -2.30
N GLN A 115 -16.43 1.68 -1.95
CA GLN A 115 -15.35 1.02 -2.69
C GLN A 115 -15.64 0.86 -4.19
N ALA A 116 -16.90 0.67 -4.57
CA ALA A 116 -17.29 0.53 -5.98
C ALA A 116 -17.05 1.79 -6.84
N SER A 117 -16.81 2.94 -6.19
CA SER A 117 -16.47 4.21 -6.87
C SER A 117 -14.97 4.51 -6.88
N ASP A 118 -14.13 3.60 -6.38
CA ASP A 118 -12.70 3.81 -6.30
C ASP A 118 -12.06 3.94 -7.69
N LYS A 119 -11.15 4.90 -7.81
CA LYS A 119 -10.47 5.20 -9.07
C LYS A 119 -9.38 4.17 -9.33
N LEU A 120 -9.42 3.49 -10.49
CA LEU A 120 -8.29 2.70 -10.96
C LEU A 120 -7.11 3.63 -11.25
N ILE A 121 -5.97 3.33 -10.66
CA ILE A 121 -4.74 4.14 -10.76
C ILE A 121 -3.71 3.46 -11.66
N TYR A 122 -3.51 2.14 -11.46
CA TYR A 122 -2.53 1.39 -12.21
C TYR A 122 -2.97 -0.05 -12.45
N GLU A 123 -2.74 -0.54 -13.65
CA GLU A 123 -2.85 -1.95 -14.04
C GLU A 123 -1.82 -2.27 -15.13
N ASP A 124 -1.43 -3.53 -15.23
CA ASP A 124 -0.60 -4.04 -16.33
C ASP A 124 -1.21 -5.31 -16.94
N PRO A 125 -2.13 -5.18 -17.91
CA PRO A 125 -2.76 -6.33 -18.55
C PRO A 125 -1.81 -7.19 -19.40
N ALA A 126 -0.64 -6.65 -19.78
CA ALA A 126 0.36 -7.41 -20.54
C ALA A 126 1.06 -8.47 -19.66
N ASN A 127 1.14 -8.23 -18.34
CA ASN A 127 1.76 -9.10 -17.37
C ASN A 127 0.76 -9.48 -16.25
N PRO A 128 -0.26 -10.30 -16.54
CA PRO A 128 -1.39 -10.52 -15.65
C PRO A 128 -1.03 -11.24 -14.34
N LEU A 129 0.15 -11.86 -14.25
CA LEU A 129 0.64 -12.55 -13.05
C LEU A 129 1.49 -11.66 -12.16
N HIS A 130 1.85 -10.47 -12.62
CA HIS A 130 2.59 -9.51 -11.79
C HIS A 130 1.70 -8.95 -10.70
N PHE A 131 2.30 -8.59 -9.59
CA PHE A 131 1.65 -7.87 -8.51
C PHE A 131 2.30 -6.50 -8.30
N HIS A 132 1.50 -5.56 -7.86
CA HIS A 132 1.86 -4.14 -7.80
C HIS A 132 1.64 -3.62 -6.39
N THR A 133 2.61 -2.87 -5.87
CA THR A 133 2.47 -2.15 -4.61
C THR A 133 2.69 -0.65 -4.80
N ALA A 134 1.88 0.14 -4.13
CA ALA A 134 1.99 1.59 -4.14
C ALA A 134 2.87 2.07 -3.00
N GLN A 135 3.59 3.18 -3.21
CA GLN A 135 4.28 3.92 -2.17
C GLN A 135 4.21 5.41 -2.45
N VAL A 136 3.86 6.19 -1.44
CA VAL A 136 3.94 7.65 -1.43
C VAL A 136 5.00 8.02 -0.39
N PRO A 137 6.07 8.74 -0.76
CA PRO A 137 7.10 9.15 0.19
C PRO A 137 6.57 10.15 1.22
N ASP A 138 7.05 10.05 2.45
CA ASP A 138 6.61 10.93 3.54
C ASP A 138 6.95 12.41 3.31
N ARG A 139 8.08 12.69 2.63
CA ARG A 139 8.59 14.04 2.40
C ARG A 139 8.21 14.62 1.05
N ASN A 140 7.61 13.84 0.17
CA ASN A 140 7.06 14.31 -1.09
C ASN A 140 5.80 13.52 -1.46
N SER A 141 4.65 14.00 -1.01
CA SER A 141 3.35 13.39 -1.28
C SER A 141 2.83 13.60 -2.71
N GLU A 142 3.57 14.30 -3.57
CA GLU A 142 3.23 14.50 -4.99
C GLU A 142 3.76 13.38 -5.88
N LEU A 143 4.58 12.47 -5.33
CA LEU A 143 5.11 11.33 -6.08
C LEU A 143 4.42 10.04 -5.63
N LEU A 144 3.98 9.26 -6.62
CA LEU A 144 3.51 7.90 -6.44
C LEU A 144 4.50 6.95 -7.10
N PHE A 145 5.01 6.01 -6.35
CA PHE A 145 5.81 4.91 -6.87
C PHE A 145 4.99 3.63 -6.94
N VAL A 146 5.20 2.88 -8.02
CA VAL A 146 4.64 1.55 -8.22
C VAL A 146 5.78 0.57 -8.35
N THR A 147 5.88 -0.36 -7.42
CA THR A 147 6.77 -1.52 -7.51
C THR A 147 6.01 -2.66 -8.16
N GLU A 148 6.58 -3.24 -9.19
CA GLU A 148 6.04 -4.37 -9.95
C GLU A 148 6.94 -5.58 -9.79
N SER A 149 6.39 -6.70 -9.35
CA SER A 149 7.10 -7.95 -9.12
C SER A 149 6.30 -9.13 -9.69
N GLY A 150 7.00 -10.20 -10.07
CA GLY A 150 6.35 -11.40 -10.61
C GLY A 150 7.28 -12.25 -11.47
N GLU A 151 8.31 -11.64 -12.03
CA GLU A 151 9.37 -12.30 -12.78
C GLU A 151 10.72 -12.07 -12.09
N GLY A 152 11.58 -13.04 -12.06
CA GLY A 152 12.91 -12.88 -11.49
C GLY A 152 12.98 -12.73 -9.96
N LEU A 153 14.11 -12.19 -9.48
CA LEU A 153 14.44 -12.05 -8.06
C LEU A 153 14.31 -10.62 -7.54
N GLY A 154 13.85 -9.70 -8.38
CA GLY A 154 13.76 -8.29 -8.07
C GLY A 154 12.41 -7.69 -8.44
N ASN A 155 12.44 -6.41 -8.77
CA ASN A 155 11.24 -5.65 -9.12
C ASN A 155 11.53 -4.58 -10.17
N ALA A 156 10.56 -4.29 -11.02
CA ALA A 156 10.54 -3.05 -11.77
C ALA A 156 10.00 -1.91 -10.88
N LEU A 157 10.39 -0.69 -11.18
CA LEU A 157 9.99 0.50 -10.47
C LEU A 157 9.47 1.56 -11.44
N LYS A 158 8.26 2.02 -11.20
CA LYS A 158 7.61 3.10 -11.95
C LYS A 158 7.26 4.25 -11.03
N MET A 159 7.12 5.43 -11.59
CA MET A 159 6.77 6.65 -10.86
C MET A 159 5.75 7.46 -11.65
N ALA A 160 4.83 8.09 -10.95
CA ALA A 160 3.94 9.11 -11.49
C ALA A 160 3.91 10.34 -10.59
N ARG A 161 3.58 11.50 -11.16
CA ARG A 161 3.36 12.74 -10.42
C ARG A 161 1.87 12.91 -10.16
N LEU A 162 1.47 12.97 -8.90
CA LEU A 162 0.07 13.08 -8.47
C LEU A 162 -0.51 14.49 -8.67
N ASP A 163 0.35 15.49 -8.91
CA ASP A 163 -0.01 16.87 -9.27
C ASP A 163 -0.30 17.06 -10.79
N LYS A 164 -0.20 15.98 -11.59
CA LYS A 164 -0.44 15.98 -13.03
C LYS A 164 -1.71 15.21 -13.40
N GLU A 165 -2.46 15.72 -14.38
CA GLU A 165 -3.60 15.05 -15.02
C GLU A 165 -3.45 15.14 -16.54
N PRO A 166 -3.56 14.06 -17.32
CA PRO A 166 -3.74 12.66 -16.83
C PRO A 166 -2.51 12.14 -16.10
N LEU A 167 -2.72 11.13 -15.23
CA LEU A 167 -1.64 10.48 -14.51
C LEU A 167 -0.81 9.63 -15.49
N GLU A 168 0.46 9.98 -15.66
CA GLU A 168 1.40 9.28 -16.53
C GLU A 168 2.51 8.61 -15.71
N PHE A 169 2.75 7.33 -16.01
CA PHE A 169 3.79 6.55 -15.32
C PHE A 169 5.08 6.53 -16.15
N VAL A 170 6.16 6.94 -15.51
CA VAL A 170 7.53 6.83 -16.06
C VAL A 170 8.20 5.62 -15.41
N THR A 171 8.84 4.79 -16.21
CA THR A 171 9.62 3.65 -15.72
C THR A 171 11.01 4.13 -15.30
N LEU A 172 11.31 4.03 -14.01
CA LEU A 172 12.63 4.34 -13.45
C LEU A 172 13.57 3.14 -13.58
N ASP A 173 13.03 1.95 -13.38
CA ASP A 173 13.77 0.69 -13.50
C ASP A 173 12.86 -0.38 -14.12
N PRO A 174 13.15 -0.80 -15.37
CA PRO A 174 12.31 -1.76 -16.08
C PRO A 174 12.62 -3.22 -15.76
N LYS A 175 13.76 -3.50 -15.09
CA LYS A 175 14.26 -4.86 -14.91
C LYS A 175 13.89 -5.42 -13.55
N GLN A 176 13.53 -6.70 -13.54
CA GLN A 176 13.26 -7.46 -12.32
C GLN A 176 14.45 -8.37 -11.94
N ASP A 177 15.67 -8.03 -12.37
CA ASP A 177 16.88 -8.80 -12.07
C ASP A 177 17.45 -8.49 -10.68
N TYR A 178 17.07 -7.36 -10.11
CA TYR A 178 17.53 -6.87 -8.81
C TYR A 178 16.43 -6.09 -8.08
N GLU A 179 16.59 -5.98 -6.78
CA GLU A 179 15.66 -5.23 -5.94
C GLU A 179 16.01 -3.75 -5.93
N THR A 180 14.99 -2.89 -6.10
CA THR A 180 15.09 -1.46 -5.95
C THR A 180 13.92 -0.96 -5.10
N MET A 181 14.23 -0.40 -3.94
CA MET A 181 13.26 0.14 -2.99
C MET A 181 13.38 1.66 -2.92
N VAL A 182 12.26 2.35 -2.94
CA VAL A 182 12.23 3.78 -2.65
C VAL A 182 12.36 3.97 -1.13
N VAL A 183 13.42 4.68 -0.73
CA VAL A 183 13.63 5.02 0.68
C VAL A 183 12.82 6.26 1.04
N ASP A 184 12.91 7.30 0.21
CA ASP A 184 12.19 8.57 0.36
C ASP A 184 12.40 9.45 -0.88
N ALA A 185 11.68 10.57 -0.97
CA ALA A 185 11.94 11.63 -1.93
C ALA A 185 11.89 12.99 -1.24
N VAL A 186 12.84 13.87 -1.58
CA VAL A 186 12.94 15.23 -1.03
C VAL A 186 13.01 16.21 -2.20
N GLY A 187 11.95 16.97 -2.41
CA GLY A 187 11.76 17.68 -3.68
C GLY A 187 11.78 16.67 -4.82
N ASP A 188 12.49 16.97 -5.90
CA ASP A 188 12.60 16.08 -7.05
C ASP A 188 13.69 14.99 -6.90
N LYS A 189 14.41 14.97 -5.78
CA LYS A 189 15.47 13.99 -5.52
C LYS A 189 14.93 12.75 -4.84
N ILE A 190 15.02 11.62 -5.53
CA ILE A 190 14.58 10.29 -5.10
C ILE A 190 15.78 9.55 -4.51
N TYR A 191 15.60 8.89 -3.37
CA TYR A 191 16.58 8.04 -2.72
C TYR A 191 16.17 6.58 -2.85
N LEU A 192 17.05 5.77 -3.45
CA LEU A 192 16.79 4.37 -3.79
C LEU A 192 17.79 3.48 -3.08
N LEU A 193 17.31 2.43 -2.43
CA LEU A 193 18.13 1.34 -1.92
C LEU A 193 18.04 0.16 -2.89
N THR A 194 19.17 -0.27 -3.45
CA THR A 194 19.19 -1.31 -4.48
C THR A 194 20.38 -2.24 -4.35
N ASN A 195 20.20 -3.50 -4.74
CA ASN A 195 21.30 -4.47 -4.88
C ASN A 195 21.92 -4.47 -6.28
N TYR A 196 21.50 -3.58 -7.18
CA TYR A 196 22.11 -3.40 -8.50
C TYR A 196 23.62 -3.13 -8.39
N GLY A 197 24.44 -4.05 -8.88
CA GLY A 197 25.89 -3.98 -8.79
C GLY A 197 26.46 -4.00 -7.37
N ALA A 198 25.66 -4.41 -6.35
CA ALA A 198 26.08 -4.42 -4.95
C ALA A 198 25.33 -5.49 -4.15
N ARG A 199 25.99 -6.62 -3.86
CA ARG A 199 25.37 -7.76 -3.13
C ARG A 199 24.75 -7.41 -1.77
N ARG A 200 25.18 -6.33 -1.13
CA ARG A 200 24.73 -5.89 0.21
C ARG A 200 23.96 -4.57 0.17
N ASN A 201 23.35 -4.27 -0.97
CA ASN A 201 22.69 -3.02 -1.29
C ASN A 201 23.61 -1.80 -1.30
N ARG A 202 23.19 -0.77 -1.98
CA ARG A 202 23.76 0.58 -1.96
C ARG A 202 22.65 1.62 -2.07
N LEU A 203 22.91 2.78 -1.54
CA LEU A 203 22.02 3.92 -1.71
C LEU A 203 22.36 4.64 -3.01
N MET A 204 21.36 4.86 -3.84
CA MET A 204 21.44 5.63 -5.07
C MET A 204 20.47 6.79 -5.05
N THR A 205 20.64 7.74 -5.94
CA THR A 205 19.69 8.82 -6.14
C THR A 205 19.30 8.92 -7.60
N ALA A 206 18.04 9.29 -7.84
CA ALA A 206 17.49 9.64 -9.14
C ALA A 206 16.82 11.02 -9.05
N ASP A 207 16.51 11.61 -10.20
CA ASP A 207 15.78 12.86 -10.30
C ASP A 207 14.39 12.58 -10.89
N ALA A 208 13.33 13.10 -10.27
CA ALA A 208 11.95 12.88 -10.69
C ALA A 208 11.60 13.55 -12.03
N ASN A 209 12.46 14.43 -12.54
CA ASN A 209 12.27 15.17 -13.78
C ASN A 209 13.16 14.67 -14.93
N ASN A 210 14.00 13.66 -14.71
CA ASN A 210 14.99 13.23 -15.71
C ASN A 210 15.03 11.74 -15.90
#